data_8e69e739333314c7ddd536f5bb9c1380
#
_entry.id   8e69e739333314c7ddd536f5bb9c1380
#
_cell.length_a   1.000
_cell.length_b   1.000
_cell.length_c   1.000
_cell.angle_alpha   90.00
_cell.angle_beta   90.00
_cell.angle_gamma   90.00
#
_symmetry.space_group_name_H-M   'P 1'
#
loop_
_entity.id
_entity.type
_entity.pdbx_description
1 polymer ?
#
loop_
_entity_poly.entity_id
_entity_poly.type
_entity_poly.pdbx_seq_one_letter_code
_entity_poly.pdbx_strand_id
1 'polypeptide(L)'
;MSALFAWVVAASSLLAPARQHEALSTAITNRVEAEPPLYKGDDDRHRTAAFLVAIAFRESSLRPAAVGDHVNGKPTSFCAFQVSLPWGRKSVEGWTGKDLLEDPEKCVTTAMHMIRISMKVCPKHPLAWYAVGPAGCESPRAQRISRDRMAIAERLIRDVRVMDDTPQSSLLVDPRRGALDPALPRPRQFCGGA
;
A
#
# COMPACT_ATOMS: atom_id res chain seq x y z
N MET A 1 -16.04 12.94 9.18
CA MET A 1 -15.15 12.01 8.42
C MET A 1 -15.20 12.39 6.96
N SER A 2 -14.06 12.46 6.26
CA SER A 2 -14.08 12.77 4.82
C SER A 2 -14.57 11.55 4.01
N ALA A 3 -15.14 11.82 2.81
CA ALA A 3 -15.55 10.75 1.89
C ALA A 3 -14.36 9.85 1.52
N LEU A 4 -13.18 10.44 1.36
CA LEU A 4 -11.96 9.69 1.06
C LEU A 4 -11.59 8.74 2.19
N PHE A 5 -11.74 9.14 3.47
CA PHE A 5 -11.49 8.24 4.60
C PHE A 5 -12.41 7.03 4.58
N ALA A 6 -13.73 7.25 4.41
CA ALA A 6 -14.70 6.16 4.32
C ALA A 6 -14.33 5.19 3.17
N TRP A 7 -13.94 5.73 2.03
CA TRP A 7 -13.49 4.96 0.88
C TRP A 7 -12.23 4.14 1.20
N VAL A 8 -11.20 4.72 1.84
CA VAL A 8 -9.95 4.01 2.20
C VAL A 8 -10.23 2.88 3.19
N VAL A 9 -11.12 3.09 4.18
CA VAL A 9 -11.55 2.04 5.11
C VAL A 9 -12.24 0.90 4.37
N ALA A 10 -13.18 1.22 3.47
CA ALA A 10 -13.89 0.21 2.67
C ALA A 10 -12.92 -0.59 1.78
N ALA A 11 -12.00 0.08 1.09
CA ALA A 11 -10.98 -0.55 0.26
C ALA A 11 -10.06 -1.48 1.06
N SER A 12 -9.64 -1.04 2.26
CA SER A 12 -8.80 -1.83 3.16
C SER A 12 -9.54 -3.07 3.68
N SER A 13 -10.82 -2.90 4.03
CA SER A 13 -11.68 -3.99 4.53
C SER A 13 -11.99 -5.04 3.46
N LEU A 14 -12.10 -4.65 2.19
CA LEU A 14 -12.22 -5.60 1.08
C LEU A 14 -11.01 -6.53 0.94
N LEU A 15 -9.81 -6.01 1.20
CA LEU A 15 -8.58 -6.78 1.07
C LEU A 15 -8.22 -7.59 2.32
N ALA A 16 -8.57 -7.09 3.51
CA ALA A 16 -8.23 -7.73 4.79
C ALA A 16 -9.33 -7.52 5.84
N PRO A 17 -10.51 -8.14 5.69
CA PRO A 17 -11.71 -7.87 6.50
C PRO A 17 -11.55 -8.16 7.99
N ALA A 18 -10.64 -9.05 8.38
CA ALA A 18 -10.42 -9.43 9.77
C ALA A 18 -9.50 -8.47 10.54
N ARG A 19 -9.07 -7.33 9.94
CA ARG A 19 -8.13 -6.40 10.56
C ARG A 19 -8.77 -5.07 10.92
N GLN A 20 -8.19 -4.43 11.93
CA GLN A 20 -8.46 -3.02 12.22
C GLN A 20 -7.60 -2.16 11.29
N HIS A 21 -8.25 -1.26 10.55
CA HIS A 21 -7.59 -0.44 9.52
C HIS A 21 -7.54 1.04 9.86
N GLU A 22 -8.18 1.47 10.94
CA GLU A 22 -8.45 2.89 11.23
C GLU A 22 -7.17 3.74 11.22
N ALA A 23 -6.15 3.37 11.98
CA ALA A 23 -4.92 4.17 12.08
C ALA A 23 -4.19 4.29 10.73
N LEU A 24 -4.08 3.19 9.96
CA LEU A 24 -3.43 3.21 8.65
C LEU A 24 -4.29 3.97 7.62
N SER A 25 -5.61 3.79 7.66
CA SER A 25 -6.54 4.49 6.77
C SER A 25 -6.54 5.99 7.04
N THR A 26 -6.50 6.40 8.29
CA THR A 26 -6.35 7.82 8.68
C THR A 26 -5.06 8.40 8.10
N ALA A 27 -3.93 7.73 8.30
CA ALA A 27 -2.64 8.19 7.80
C ALA A 27 -2.60 8.28 6.26
N ILE A 28 -3.15 7.28 5.55
CA ILE A 28 -3.25 7.32 4.09
C ILE A 28 -4.10 8.51 3.65
N THR A 29 -5.29 8.69 4.26
CA THR A 29 -6.21 9.78 3.92
C THR A 29 -5.55 11.14 4.11
N ASN A 30 -4.99 11.38 5.30
CA ASN A 30 -4.34 12.64 5.63
C ASN A 30 -3.23 12.99 4.64
N ARG A 31 -2.39 12.02 4.27
CA ARG A 31 -1.30 12.26 3.32
C ARG A 31 -1.81 12.51 1.91
N VAL A 32 -2.82 11.77 1.45
CA VAL A 32 -3.43 11.97 0.13
C VAL A 32 -4.14 13.33 0.04
N GLU A 33 -4.72 13.82 1.13
CA GLU A 33 -5.35 15.14 1.18
C GLU A 33 -4.33 16.28 1.27
N ALA A 34 -3.24 16.09 2.00
CA ALA A 34 -2.22 17.12 2.26
C ALA A 34 -1.18 17.27 1.14
N GLU A 35 -0.91 16.22 0.38
CA GLU A 35 0.15 16.22 -0.64
C GLU A 35 -0.41 16.19 -2.07
N PRO A 36 0.36 16.63 -3.07
CA PRO A 36 0.00 16.43 -4.46
C PRO A 36 -0.22 14.94 -4.74
N PRO A 37 -1.28 14.57 -5.48
CA PRO A 37 -1.56 13.18 -5.81
C PRO A 37 -0.45 12.55 -6.66
N LEU A 38 -0.35 11.21 -6.63
CA LEU A 38 0.62 10.45 -7.44
C LEU A 38 0.21 10.40 -8.92
N TYR A 39 -1.06 10.56 -9.20
CA TYR A 39 -1.64 10.53 -10.54
C TYR A 39 -2.23 11.90 -10.88
N LYS A 40 -2.45 12.18 -12.16
CA LYS A 40 -3.13 13.39 -12.66
C LYS A 40 -4.47 12.99 -13.27
N GLY A 41 -5.47 13.87 -13.15
CA GLY A 41 -6.79 13.72 -13.75
C GLY A 41 -7.91 13.60 -12.73
N ASP A 42 -9.11 13.30 -13.23
CA ASP A 42 -10.28 13.08 -12.39
C ASP A 42 -10.01 11.89 -11.45
N ASP A 43 -10.50 11.97 -10.21
CA ASP A 43 -10.31 10.96 -9.17
C ASP A 43 -8.85 10.68 -8.77
N ASP A 44 -7.93 11.60 -9.01
CA ASP A 44 -6.51 11.43 -8.75
C ASP A 44 -6.19 11.05 -7.29
N ARG A 45 -6.96 11.58 -6.32
CA ARG A 45 -6.85 11.25 -4.89
C ARG A 45 -7.30 9.82 -4.59
N HIS A 46 -8.44 9.38 -5.12
CA HIS A 46 -8.91 8.00 -4.97
C HIS A 46 -7.93 7.01 -5.63
N ARG A 47 -7.41 7.34 -6.80
CA ARG A 47 -6.38 6.53 -7.47
C ARG A 47 -5.10 6.44 -6.66
N THR A 48 -4.67 7.56 -6.06
CA THR A 48 -3.51 7.59 -5.16
C THR A 48 -3.75 6.75 -3.93
N ALA A 49 -4.91 6.89 -3.27
CA ALA A 49 -5.29 6.11 -2.10
C ALA A 49 -5.38 4.60 -2.43
N ALA A 50 -6.03 4.22 -3.54
CA ALA A 50 -6.11 2.84 -4.01
C ALA A 50 -4.73 2.21 -4.19
N PHE A 51 -3.81 2.97 -4.77
CA PHE A 51 -2.45 2.51 -5.00
C PHE A 51 -1.69 2.29 -3.69
N LEU A 52 -1.82 3.21 -2.72
CA LEU A 52 -1.22 3.07 -1.40
C LEU A 52 -1.80 1.86 -0.64
N VAL A 53 -3.12 1.67 -0.65
CA VAL A 53 -3.76 0.51 -0.03
C VAL A 53 -3.28 -0.80 -0.68
N ALA A 54 -3.18 -0.86 -2.00
CA ALA A 54 -2.70 -2.03 -2.73
C ALA A 54 -1.24 -2.38 -2.39
N ILE A 55 -0.36 -1.36 -2.26
CA ILE A 55 1.03 -1.55 -1.84
C ILE A 55 1.07 -2.08 -0.42
N ALA A 56 0.45 -1.40 0.55
CA ALA A 56 0.45 -1.79 1.95
C ALA A 56 -0.12 -3.21 2.16
N PHE A 57 -1.16 -3.59 1.39
CA PHE A 57 -1.69 -4.95 1.40
C PHE A 57 -0.65 -5.97 0.94
N ARG A 58 0.05 -5.74 -0.14
CA ARG A 58 1.02 -6.69 -0.71
C ARG A 58 2.32 -6.75 0.09
N GLU A 59 2.72 -5.65 0.72
CA GLU A 59 3.93 -5.58 1.52
C GLU A 59 3.76 -6.21 2.91
N SER A 60 2.61 -6.01 3.54
CA SER A 60 2.42 -6.39 4.95
C SER A 60 1.06 -6.99 5.28
N SER A 61 0.14 -7.14 4.32
CA SER A 61 -1.28 -7.40 4.56
C SER A 61 -1.89 -6.31 5.45
N LEU A 62 -1.57 -5.05 5.19
CA LEU A 62 -2.06 -3.86 5.91
C LEU A 62 -1.69 -3.84 7.42
N ARG A 63 -0.56 -4.42 7.81
CA ARG A 63 -0.08 -4.39 9.20
C ARG A 63 0.77 -3.13 9.45
N PRO A 64 0.31 -2.16 10.29
CA PRO A 64 1.05 -0.90 10.49
C PRO A 64 2.46 -1.12 11.04
N ALA A 65 2.63 -2.01 12.00
CA ALA A 65 3.89 -2.32 12.66
C ALA A 65 4.57 -3.57 12.10
N ALA A 66 4.48 -3.79 10.77
CA ALA A 66 5.16 -4.92 10.14
C ALA A 66 6.68 -4.69 10.07
N VAL A 67 7.42 -5.75 10.36
CA VAL A 67 8.87 -5.79 10.22
C VAL A 67 9.21 -6.90 9.24
N GLY A 68 10.07 -6.62 8.27
CA GLY A 68 10.51 -7.59 7.27
C GLY A 68 11.98 -7.41 6.94
N ASP A 69 12.45 -8.26 6.05
CA ASP A 69 13.83 -8.35 5.59
C ASP A 69 14.87 -8.15 6.70
N HIS A 70 15.69 -9.15 6.94
CA HIS A 70 16.70 -9.08 7.99
C HIS A 70 18.09 -9.26 7.40
N VAL A 71 19.01 -8.38 7.82
CA VAL A 71 20.42 -8.51 7.51
C VAL A 71 21.18 -8.64 8.83
N ASN A 72 21.91 -9.73 9.01
CA ASN A 72 22.62 -10.06 10.26
C ASN A 72 21.69 -10.00 11.51
N GLY A 73 20.48 -10.54 11.40
CA GLY A 73 19.49 -10.56 12.47
C GLY A 73 18.82 -9.22 12.77
N LYS A 74 19.14 -8.15 12.03
CA LYS A 74 18.58 -6.81 12.20
C LYS A 74 17.58 -6.52 11.09
N PRO A 75 16.37 -5.98 11.41
CA PRO A 75 15.39 -5.65 10.42
C PRO A 75 15.86 -4.50 9.52
N THR A 76 15.50 -4.56 8.25
CA THR A 76 15.82 -3.54 7.26
C THR A 76 14.61 -3.04 6.50
N SER A 77 13.42 -3.63 6.71
CA SER A 77 12.14 -3.17 6.14
C SER A 77 11.12 -2.94 7.25
N PHE A 78 10.42 -1.83 7.20
CA PHE A 78 9.60 -1.34 8.30
C PHE A 78 8.23 -0.88 7.84
N CYS A 79 7.25 -1.01 8.76
CA CYS A 79 5.87 -0.55 8.67
C CYS A 79 5.03 -1.20 7.57
N ALA A 80 3.79 -0.72 7.40
CA ALA A 80 2.83 -1.30 6.45
C ALA A 80 3.36 -1.38 5.01
N PHE A 81 4.22 -0.47 4.64
CA PHE A 81 4.77 -0.32 3.30
C PHE A 81 6.12 -1.03 3.09
N GLN A 82 6.66 -1.69 4.11
CA GLN A 82 7.98 -2.32 4.07
C GLN A 82 9.06 -1.39 3.52
N VAL A 83 9.06 -0.15 4.04
CA VAL A 83 10.06 0.85 3.69
C VAL A 83 11.45 0.33 4.02
N SER A 84 12.32 0.22 3.01
CA SER A 84 13.68 -0.27 3.18
C SER A 84 14.58 0.81 3.78
N LEU A 85 15.01 0.61 5.02
CA LEU A 85 15.99 1.43 5.73
C LEU A 85 17.06 0.52 6.30
N PRO A 86 18.27 0.45 5.70
CA PRO A 86 19.38 -0.29 6.25
C PRO A 86 19.63 0.09 7.72
N TRP A 87 20.05 -0.87 8.53
CA TRP A 87 20.23 -0.67 9.97
C TRP A 87 21.04 0.60 10.29
N GLY A 88 20.53 1.41 11.22
CA GLY A 88 21.14 2.67 11.63
C GLY A 88 20.98 3.83 10.64
N ARG A 89 20.34 3.59 9.47
CA ARG A 89 20.00 4.64 8.52
C ARG A 89 18.68 5.31 8.89
N LYS A 90 18.54 6.54 8.46
CA LYS A 90 17.30 7.32 8.56
C LYS A 90 16.73 7.55 7.17
N SER A 91 15.41 7.77 7.11
CA SER A 91 14.75 8.24 5.90
C SER A 91 15.24 9.65 5.52
N VAL A 92 14.83 10.15 4.36
CA VAL A 92 15.15 11.53 3.95
C VAL A 92 14.54 12.57 4.89
N GLU A 93 13.44 12.22 5.55
CA GLU A 93 12.79 13.05 6.56
C GLU A 93 13.50 12.98 7.94
N GLY A 94 14.53 12.15 8.07
CA GLY A 94 15.32 11.98 9.28
C GLY A 94 14.79 10.93 10.26
N TRP A 95 13.78 10.14 9.89
CA TRP A 95 13.17 9.12 10.74
C TRP A 95 13.88 7.78 10.66
N THR A 96 13.90 7.08 11.82
CA THR A 96 14.42 5.72 11.94
C THR A 96 13.35 4.69 11.62
N GLY A 97 13.74 3.41 11.43
CA GLY A 97 12.78 2.32 11.29
C GLY A 97 11.82 2.20 12.48
N LYS A 98 12.27 2.52 13.71
CA LYS A 98 11.41 2.56 14.89
C LYS A 98 10.34 3.64 14.77
N ASP A 99 10.71 4.85 14.34
CA ASP A 99 9.74 5.93 14.12
C ASP A 99 8.65 5.55 13.12
N LEU A 100 9.01 4.80 12.07
CA LEU A 100 8.04 4.33 11.07
C LEU A 100 7.10 3.24 11.60
N LEU A 101 7.52 2.45 12.59
CA LEU A 101 6.69 1.42 13.22
C LEU A 101 5.71 2.03 14.23
N GLU A 102 6.10 3.08 14.92
CA GLU A 102 5.32 3.73 15.97
C GLU A 102 4.32 4.75 15.43
N ASP A 103 4.57 5.30 14.23
CA ASP A 103 3.78 6.38 13.65
C ASP A 103 3.38 6.07 12.20
N PRO A 104 2.12 5.68 11.94
CA PRO A 104 1.63 5.41 10.59
C PRO A 104 1.75 6.60 9.63
N GLU A 105 1.66 7.85 10.12
CA GLU A 105 1.83 9.04 9.28
C GLU A 105 3.26 9.15 8.72
N LYS A 106 4.27 8.91 9.57
CA LYS A 106 5.67 8.87 9.14
C LYS A 106 5.91 7.75 8.12
N CYS A 107 5.31 6.58 8.38
CA CYS A 107 5.36 5.45 7.47
C CYS A 107 4.83 5.80 6.08
N VAL A 108 3.59 6.35 6.00
CA VAL A 108 2.95 6.71 4.73
C VAL A 108 3.75 7.82 4.03
N THR A 109 4.20 8.84 4.76
CA THR A 109 4.99 9.95 4.19
C THR A 109 6.26 9.43 3.52
N THR A 110 7.05 8.61 4.23
CA THR A 110 8.29 8.05 3.69
C THR A 110 8.01 7.13 2.49
N ALA A 111 6.96 6.30 2.57
CA ALA A 111 6.56 5.44 1.46
C ALA A 111 6.17 6.25 0.22
N MET A 112 5.34 7.30 0.37
CA MET A 112 4.95 8.17 -0.74
C MET A 112 6.16 8.85 -1.38
N HIS A 113 7.12 9.31 -0.59
CA HIS A 113 8.37 9.88 -1.10
C HIS A 113 9.11 8.87 -1.99
N MET A 114 9.33 7.66 -1.49
CA MET A 114 10.03 6.60 -2.24
C MET A 114 9.25 6.15 -3.49
N ILE A 115 7.91 6.10 -3.41
CA ILE A 115 7.06 5.79 -4.56
C ILE A 115 7.19 6.86 -5.63
N ARG A 116 7.20 8.16 -5.28
CA ARG A 116 7.42 9.26 -6.23
C ARG A 116 8.76 9.13 -6.95
N ILE A 117 9.82 8.77 -6.21
CA ILE A 117 11.13 8.48 -6.82
C ILE A 117 11.01 7.32 -7.81
N SER A 118 10.38 6.23 -7.38
CA SER A 118 10.18 5.04 -8.21
C SER A 118 9.41 5.35 -9.51
N MET A 119 8.32 6.13 -9.41
CA MET A 119 7.54 6.57 -10.58
C MET A 119 8.36 7.43 -11.54
N LYS A 120 9.23 8.30 -11.01
CA LYS A 120 10.11 9.15 -11.81
C LYS A 120 11.21 8.34 -12.51
N VAL A 121 11.80 7.37 -11.81
CA VAL A 121 12.91 6.55 -12.32
C VAL A 121 12.42 5.45 -13.25
N CYS A 122 11.28 4.83 -12.94
CA CYS A 122 10.70 3.72 -13.71
C CYS A 122 9.28 4.05 -14.22
N PRO A 123 9.08 5.01 -15.14
CA PRO A 123 7.74 5.48 -15.51
C PRO A 123 6.83 4.41 -16.12
N LYS A 124 7.40 3.40 -16.79
CA LYS A 124 6.64 2.25 -17.36
C LYS A 124 6.24 1.23 -16.31
N HIS A 125 6.96 1.16 -15.20
CA HIS A 125 6.76 0.21 -14.11
C HIS A 125 6.90 0.93 -12.75
N PRO A 126 5.89 1.73 -12.32
CA PRO A 126 6.00 2.74 -11.27
C PRO A 126 6.55 2.27 -9.91
N LEU A 127 6.46 0.97 -9.62
CA LEU A 127 6.97 0.39 -8.37
C LEU A 127 8.20 -0.50 -8.54
N ALA A 128 8.76 -0.59 -9.74
CA ALA A 128 9.86 -1.51 -9.97
C ALA A 128 11.12 -1.11 -9.20
N TRP A 129 11.44 0.18 -9.14
CA TRP A 129 12.53 0.70 -8.32
C TRP A 129 12.23 0.55 -6.81
N TYR A 130 10.99 0.81 -6.40
CA TYR A 130 10.57 0.64 -5.01
C TYR A 130 10.77 -0.80 -4.53
N ALA A 131 10.48 -1.78 -5.37
CA ALA A 131 10.51 -3.20 -5.02
C ALA A 131 11.93 -3.79 -4.90
N VAL A 132 12.91 -3.31 -5.69
CA VAL A 132 14.25 -3.92 -5.76
C VAL A 132 15.39 -2.91 -5.90
N GLY A 133 15.13 -1.61 -5.79
CA GLY A 133 16.15 -0.56 -5.90
C GLY A 133 16.57 -0.25 -7.35
N PRO A 134 17.80 0.26 -7.55
CA PRO A 134 18.23 0.85 -8.84
C PRO A 134 18.12 -0.04 -10.07
N ALA A 135 18.29 -1.35 -9.93
CA ALA A 135 18.15 -2.31 -11.02
C ALA A 135 16.69 -2.69 -11.34
N GLY A 136 15.72 -2.11 -10.62
CA GLY A 136 14.31 -2.52 -10.68
C GLY A 136 13.64 -2.32 -12.02
N CYS A 137 13.97 -1.22 -12.71
CA CYS A 137 13.31 -0.89 -13.99
C CYS A 137 13.47 -1.99 -15.04
N GLU A 138 14.62 -2.65 -15.08
CA GLU A 138 14.93 -3.72 -16.03
C GLU A 138 14.61 -5.13 -15.49
N SER A 139 14.26 -5.25 -14.23
CA SER A 139 13.99 -6.54 -13.59
C SER A 139 12.61 -7.08 -13.96
N PRO A 140 12.48 -8.23 -14.66
CA PRO A 140 11.18 -8.82 -14.96
C PRO A 140 10.36 -9.14 -13.70
N ARG A 141 11.02 -9.48 -12.59
CA ARG A 141 10.40 -9.71 -11.29
C ARG A 141 9.79 -8.41 -10.73
N ALA A 142 10.57 -7.31 -10.72
CA ALA A 142 10.09 -6.03 -10.21
C ALA A 142 8.98 -5.45 -11.08
N GLN A 143 9.05 -5.61 -12.39
CA GLN A 143 7.98 -5.21 -13.32
C GLN A 143 6.67 -5.98 -13.05
N ARG A 144 6.76 -7.28 -12.77
CA ARG A 144 5.60 -8.10 -12.38
C ARG A 144 5.00 -7.65 -11.05
N ILE A 145 5.84 -7.36 -10.05
CA ILE A 145 5.45 -6.79 -8.77
C ILE A 145 4.69 -5.47 -8.98
N SER A 146 5.20 -4.58 -9.83
CA SER A 146 4.56 -3.31 -10.15
C SER A 146 3.17 -3.53 -10.78
N ARG A 147 3.07 -4.37 -11.80
CA ARG A 147 1.78 -4.69 -12.46
C ARG A 147 0.75 -5.29 -11.51
N ASP A 148 1.15 -6.20 -10.64
CA ASP A 148 0.27 -6.83 -9.66
C ASP A 148 -0.37 -5.79 -8.72
N ARG A 149 0.41 -4.86 -8.18
CA ARG A 149 -0.12 -3.81 -7.30
C ARG A 149 -1.02 -2.81 -8.04
N MET A 150 -0.67 -2.48 -9.29
CA MET A 150 -1.51 -1.65 -10.14
C MET A 150 -2.87 -2.31 -10.41
N ALA A 151 -2.89 -3.60 -10.73
CA ALA A 151 -4.12 -4.35 -10.96
C ALA A 151 -5.04 -4.39 -9.71
N ILE A 152 -4.44 -4.53 -8.51
CA ILE A 152 -5.21 -4.45 -7.26
C ILE A 152 -5.80 -3.05 -7.09
N ALA A 153 -5.03 -1.99 -7.30
CA ALA A 153 -5.50 -0.61 -7.18
C ALA A 153 -6.66 -0.32 -8.14
N GLU A 154 -6.55 -0.73 -9.40
CA GLU A 154 -7.62 -0.59 -10.41
C GLU A 154 -8.89 -1.36 -10.01
N ARG A 155 -8.74 -2.55 -9.45
CA ARG A 155 -9.85 -3.33 -8.92
C ARG A 155 -10.54 -2.59 -7.77
N LEU A 156 -9.80 -2.07 -6.79
CA LEU A 156 -10.36 -1.31 -5.67
C LEU A 156 -11.17 -0.10 -6.15
N ILE A 157 -10.69 0.64 -7.13
CA ILE A 157 -11.41 1.78 -7.70
C ILE A 157 -12.77 1.36 -8.27
N ARG A 158 -12.85 0.23 -8.96
CA ARG A 158 -14.11 -0.28 -9.50
C ARG A 158 -15.06 -0.78 -8.41
N ASP A 159 -14.54 -1.63 -7.54
CA ASP A 159 -15.36 -2.39 -6.57
C ASP A 159 -15.93 -1.47 -5.48
N VAL A 160 -15.16 -0.48 -4.99
CA VAL A 160 -15.63 0.46 -3.97
C VAL A 160 -16.62 1.47 -4.55
N ARG A 161 -16.46 1.92 -5.80
CA ARG A 161 -17.47 2.79 -6.46
C ARG A 161 -18.86 2.15 -6.58
N VAL A 162 -18.89 0.86 -6.91
CA VAL A 162 -20.15 0.13 -6.98
C VAL A 162 -20.88 0.10 -5.63
N MET A 163 -20.13 0.12 -4.52
CA MET A 163 -20.72 0.17 -3.18
C MET A 163 -21.32 1.54 -2.84
N ASP A 164 -20.68 2.63 -3.28
CA ASP A 164 -21.17 4.00 -3.04
C ASP A 164 -22.46 4.31 -3.84
N ASP A 165 -22.59 3.74 -5.04
CA ASP A 165 -23.75 3.94 -5.91
C ASP A 165 -24.95 3.05 -5.54
N THR A 166 -24.79 2.13 -4.61
CA THR A 166 -25.90 1.25 -4.20
C THR A 166 -26.76 1.95 -3.15
N PRO A 167 -28.07 2.19 -3.40
CA PRO A 167 -28.95 2.79 -2.42
C PRO A 167 -28.94 1.97 -1.13
N GLN A 168 -28.78 2.64 0.00
CA GLN A 168 -28.64 2.02 1.35
C GLN A 168 -29.79 1.06 1.74
N SER A 169 -30.87 0.98 0.96
CA SER A 169 -32.02 0.07 1.21
C SER A 169 -31.77 -1.41 0.85
N SER A 170 -30.64 -1.78 0.27
CA SER A 170 -30.39 -3.18 -0.15
C SER A 170 -29.19 -3.84 0.55
N LEU A 171 -28.68 -3.29 1.66
CA LEU A 171 -27.64 -3.90 2.46
C LEU A 171 -28.18 -5.04 3.36
N LEU A 172 -28.91 -5.99 2.78
CA LEU A 172 -28.85 -7.37 3.21
C LEU A 172 -27.61 -7.95 2.52
N VAL A 173 -26.49 -7.88 3.22
CA VAL A 173 -25.23 -8.52 2.80
C VAL A 173 -25.53 -9.97 2.48
N ASP A 174 -25.50 -10.33 1.19
CA ASP A 174 -25.44 -11.75 0.80
C ASP A 174 -24.07 -12.28 1.24
N PRO A 175 -24.00 -13.09 2.31
CA PRO A 175 -22.74 -13.61 2.82
C PRO A 175 -22.00 -14.49 1.82
N ARG A 176 -22.62 -14.81 0.67
CA ARG A 176 -22.04 -15.66 -0.38
C ARG A 176 -21.24 -14.88 -1.42
N ARG A 177 -21.39 -13.53 -1.50
CA ARG A 177 -20.61 -12.70 -2.45
C ARG A 177 -19.28 -12.19 -1.90
N GLY A 178 -19.02 -12.33 -0.61
CA GLY A 178 -17.79 -11.87 0.04
C GLY A 178 -16.59 -12.82 -0.04
N ALA A 179 -16.73 -14.00 -0.60
CA ALA A 179 -15.59 -14.89 -0.82
C ALA A 179 -14.81 -14.40 -2.04
N LEU A 180 -13.76 -13.62 -1.81
CA LEU A 180 -12.70 -13.41 -2.80
C LEU A 180 -12.23 -14.77 -3.28
N ASP A 181 -12.17 -14.94 -4.59
CA ASP A 181 -11.63 -16.11 -5.27
C ASP A 181 -10.33 -16.57 -4.58
N PRO A 182 -10.27 -17.79 -4.03
CA PRO A 182 -9.09 -18.34 -3.38
C PRO A 182 -7.87 -18.46 -4.30
N ALA A 183 -8.02 -18.17 -5.59
CA ALA A 183 -6.95 -18.19 -6.58
C ALA A 183 -5.96 -16.99 -6.48
N LEU A 184 -6.21 -15.98 -5.62
CA LEU A 184 -5.18 -14.98 -5.38
C LEU A 184 -4.04 -15.62 -4.57
N PRO A 185 -2.82 -15.73 -5.12
CA PRO A 185 -1.70 -16.35 -4.42
C PRO A 185 -1.42 -15.59 -3.12
N ARG A 186 -1.41 -16.33 -2.00
CA ARG A 186 -1.05 -15.80 -0.68
C ARG A 186 0.28 -15.06 -0.77
N PRO A 187 0.44 -13.96 -0.03
CA PRO A 187 1.73 -13.28 0.05
C PRO A 187 2.76 -14.32 0.53
N ARG A 188 3.76 -14.59 -0.31
CA ARG A 188 4.88 -15.43 0.09
C ARG A 188 5.64 -14.70 1.18
N GLN A 189 5.74 -15.31 2.35
CA GLN A 189 6.75 -14.94 3.33
C GLN A 189 8.11 -15.07 2.65
N PHE A 190 8.81 -13.97 2.49
CA PHE A 190 10.18 -13.98 2.02
C PHE A 190 11.04 -14.55 3.14
N CYS A 191 11.28 -15.87 3.11
CA CYS A 191 12.42 -16.44 3.80
C CYS A 191 13.66 -15.98 3.05
N GLY A 192 14.48 -15.14 3.69
CA GLY A 192 15.79 -14.80 3.21
C GLY A 192 16.61 -16.08 3.09
N GLY A 193 16.98 -16.43 1.88
CA GLY A 193 18.07 -17.35 1.61
C GLY A 193 19.39 -16.61 1.77
N ALA A 194 20.32 -17.26 2.45
CA ALA A 194 21.68 -16.84 2.71
C ALA A 194 22.46 -16.48 1.43
#